data_50444813b5fbda4ccfb0f798b1421c76
#
_entry.id   50444813b5fbda4ccfb0f798b1421c76
#
_cell.length_a   1.000
_cell.length_b   1.000
_cell.length_c   1.000
_cell.angle_alpha   90.00
_cell.angle_beta   90.00
_cell.angle_gamma   90.00
#
_symmetry.space_group_name_H-M   'P 1'
#
loop_
_entity.id
_entity.type
_entity.pdbx_description
1 polymer ?
#
loop_
_entity_poly.entity_id
_entity_poly.type
_entity_poly.pdbx_seq_one_letter_code
_entity_poly.pdbx_strand_id
1 'polypeptide(L)'
;MGVADEVFDVRGQVALVTGGASGLGYAFSSILADAGANLVVADRDAEGLQAAVKELSASGQTVSGIQLDVSDSAAVHAAVDGIVEQHGRIDIAFANAGIARGRSPKLPEGTLDEMSMEDYNALIDVNLHGVVYTAQAVARPMKKQRSGSIVTTASTAGLRNDPFTSYSYTIAKAAVINFTKQAAHDLARWGVRVNAIAPGPFQTHIGGKGPVSPEANAMWSAVVPLGRMGNPKEIRGLALLLASPAGSFMTGGVYPIDGGALLQGPSLPPFE
;
A
#
# COMPACT_ATOMS: atom_id res chain seq x y z
N MET A 1 -25.58 -2.52 -17.41
CA MET A 1 -24.43 -1.96 -16.68
C MET A 1 -24.37 -0.47 -16.99
N GLY A 2 -24.23 0.39 -15.98
CA GLY A 2 -24.00 1.82 -16.18
C GLY A 2 -22.53 2.08 -16.51
N VAL A 3 -22.22 3.30 -16.98
CA VAL A 3 -20.83 3.72 -17.30
C VAL A 3 -19.88 3.54 -16.11
N ALA A 4 -20.35 3.79 -14.90
CA ALA A 4 -19.54 3.58 -13.68
C ALA A 4 -19.16 2.10 -13.48
N ASP A 5 -20.09 1.18 -13.78
CA ASP A 5 -19.81 -0.27 -13.66
C ASP A 5 -18.80 -0.73 -14.70
N GLU A 6 -18.73 -0.08 -15.86
CA GLU A 6 -17.78 -0.40 -16.92
C GLU A 6 -16.37 0.09 -16.59
N VAL A 7 -16.23 1.37 -16.19
CA VAL A 7 -14.91 1.98 -15.97
C VAL A 7 -14.21 1.47 -14.71
N PHE A 8 -14.97 1.02 -13.70
CA PHE A 8 -14.42 0.44 -12.45
C PHE A 8 -14.43 -1.09 -12.45
N ASP A 9 -14.66 -1.74 -13.59
CA ASP A 9 -14.75 -3.19 -13.70
C ASP A 9 -13.37 -3.87 -13.55
N VAL A 10 -13.23 -4.70 -12.53
CA VAL A 10 -12.09 -5.57 -12.30
C VAL A 10 -12.49 -7.04 -12.16
N ARG A 11 -13.73 -7.38 -12.55
CA ARG A 11 -14.26 -8.75 -12.43
C ARG A 11 -13.41 -9.74 -13.23
N GLY A 12 -13.05 -10.84 -12.57
CA GLY A 12 -12.23 -11.89 -13.14
C GLY A 12 -10.74 -11.52 -13.33
N GLN A 13 -10.34 -10.27 -13.08
CA GLN A 13 -8.93 -9.90 -13.06
C GLN A 13 -8.22 -10.52 -11.85
N VAL A 14 -6.98 -10.93 -12.02
CA VAL A 14 -6.17 -11.51 -10.94
C VAL A 14 -5.43 -10.40 -10.21
N ALA A 15 -5.68 -10.27 -8.91
CA ALA A 15 -5.12 -9.22 -8.07
C ALA A 15 -4.27 -9.80 -6.93
N LEU A 16 -3.07 -9.26 -6.73
CA LEU A 16 -2.20 -9.55 -5.58
C LEU A 16 -2.13 -8.34 -4.65
N VAL A 17 -2.32 -8.55 -3.34
CA VAL A 17 -2.10 -7.52 -2.31
C VAL A 17 -1.11 -8.04 -1.28
N THR A 18 0.09 -7.46 -1.20
CA THR A 18 1.06 -7.76 -0.14
C THR A 18 0.77 -6.95 1.13
N GLY A 19 0.92 -7.59 2.31
CA GLY A 19 0.45 -7.02 3.58
C GLY A 19 -1.06 -6.82 3.58
N GLY A 20 -1.79 -7.71 2.89
CA GLY A 20 -3.20 -7.57 2.58
C GLY A 20 -4.16 -8.04 3.68
N ALA A 21 -3.64 -8.60 4.78
CA ALA A 21 -4.46 -9.14 5.86
C ALA A 21 -4.89 -8.12 6.91
N SER A 22 -4.33 -6.91 6.90
CA SER A 22 -4.64 -5.89 7.92
C SER A 22 -4.54 -4.45 7.39
N GLY A 23 -5.06 -3.50 8.15
CA GLY A 23 -4.89 -2.07 7.92
C GLY A 23 -5.34 -1.60 6.53
N LEU A 24 -4.49 -0.82 5.85
CA LEU A 24 -4.75 -0.34 4.49
C LEU A 24 -4.71 -1.48 3.47
N GLY A 25 -3.82 -2.46 3.65
CA GLY A 25 -3.77 -3.64 2.80
C GLY A 25 -5.09 -4.42 2.80
N TYR A 26 -5.72 -4.60 3.95
CA TYR A 26 -7.04 -5.20 4.05
C TYR A 26 -8.12 -4.36 3.34
N ALA A 27 -8.03 -3.03 3.45
CA ALA A 27 -8.95 -2.14 2.72
C ALA A 27 -8.80 -2.27 1.19
N PHE A 28 -7.55 -2.44 0.69
CA PHE A 28 -7.30 -2.74 -0.72
C PHE A 28 -7.84 -4.11 -1.11
N SER A 29 -7.57 -5.13 -0.28
CA SER A 29 -8.08 -6.48 -0.48
C SER A 29 -9.62 -6.51 -0.54
N SER A 30 -10.29 -5.82 0.41
CA SER A 30 -11.75 -5.82 0.47
C SER A 30 -12.39 -5.19 -0.76
N ILE A 31 -11.89 -4.02 -1.23
CA ILE A 31 -12.52 -3.38 -2.40
C ILE A 31 -12.29 -4.16 -3.69
N LEU A 32 -11.14 -4.83 -3.85
CA LEU A 32 -10.87 -5.66 -5.02
C LEU A 32 -11.74 -6.92 -5.03
N ALA A 33 -11.91 -7.56 -3.87
CA ALA A 33 -12.82 -8.70 -3.72
C ALA A 33 -14.27 -8.29 -3.98
N ASP A 34 -14.73 -7.19 -3.36
CA ASP A 34 -16.09 -6.65 -3.54
C ASP A 34 -16.35 -6.27 -5.01
N ALA A 35 -15.33 -5.82 -5.74
CA ALA A 35 -15.40 -5.50 -7.17
C ALA A 35 -15.27 -6.73 -8.09
N GLY A 36 -15.13 -7.94 -7.53
CA GLY A 36 -15.16 -9.22 -8.24
C GLY A 36 -13.82 -9.67 -8.83
N ALA A 37 -12.69 -9.15 -8.36
CA ALA A 37 -11.38 -9.66 -8.74
C ALA A 37 -11.14 -11.05 -8.11
N ASN A 38 -10.35 -11.89 -8.80
CA ASN A 38 -9.74 -13.10 -8.23
C ASN A 38 -8.57 -12.63 -7.34
N LEU A 39 -8.79 -12.55 -6.04
CA LEU A 39 -7.87 -11.93 -5.11
C LEU A 39 -6.91 -12.94 -4.48
N VAL A 40 -5.63 -12.61 -4.49
CA VAL A 40 -4.59 -13.28 -3.71
C VAL A 40 -4.09 -12.31 -2.64
N VAL A 41 -4.34 -12.65 -1.39
CA VAL A 41 -3.84 -11.92 -0.21
C VAL A 41 -2.51 -12.54 0.19
N ALA A 42 -1.46 -11.74 0.28
CA ALA A 42 -0.17 -12.18 0.79
C ALA A 42 0.16 -11.44 2.10
N ASP A 43 0.49 -12.18 3.16
CA ASP A 43 0.88 -11.61 4.44
C ASP A 43 1.84 -12.57 5.18
N ARG A 44 2.70 -12.04 6.04
CA ARG A 44 3.58 -12.85 6.87
C ARG A 44 2.87 -13.44 8.10
N ASP A 45 1.83 -12.76 8.59
CA ASP A 45 1.01 -13.21 9.73
C ASP A 45 0.01 -14.28 9.25
N ALA A 46 0.33 -15.54 9.49
CA ALA A 46 -0.49 -16.68 9.05
C ALA A 46 -1.90 -16.67 9.65
N GLU A 47 -2.05 -16.30 10.93
CA GLU A 47 -3.36 -16.26 11.59
C GLU A 47 -4.23 -15.12 11.04
N GLY A 48 -3.65 -13.91 10.93
CA GLY A 48 -4.32 -12.76 10.33
C GLY A 48 -4.71 -13.01 8.87
N LEU A 49 -3.84 -13.68 8.12
CA LEU A 49 -4.11 -14.07 6.73
C LEU A 49 -5.32 -15.02 6.62
N GLN A 50 -5.36 -16.07 7.44
CA GLN A 50 -6.49 -17.01 7.44
C GLN A 50 -7.81 -16.33 7.79
N ALA A 51 -7.78 -15.44 8.80
CA ALA A 51 -8.96 -14.68 9.20
C ALA A 51 -9.44 -13.75 8.06
N ALA A 52 -8.51 -13.01 7.44
CA ALA A 52 -8.81 -12.11 6.34
C ALA A 52 -9.38 -12.84 5.12
N VAL A 53 -8.79 -13.96 4.71
CA VAL A 53 -9.28 -14.77 3.59
C VAL A 53 -10.67 -15.29 3.87
N LYS A 54 -10.93 -15.80 5.08
CA LYS A 54 -12.26 -16.29 5.48
C LYS A 54 -13.32 -15.18 5.42
N GLU A 55 -12.99 -13.99 5.94
CA GLU A 55 -13.91 -12.85 5.94
C GLU A 55 -14.20 -12.36 4.52
N LEU A 56 -13.13 -12.17 3.70
CA LEU A 56 -13.24 -11.69 2.33
C LEU A 56 -13.96 -12.66 1.39
N SER A 57 -13.93 -13.96 1.69
CA SER A 57 -14.64 -14.99 0.89
C SER A 57 -16.11 -15.18 1.31
N ALA A 58 -16.55 -14.57 2.41
CA ALA A 58 -17.85 -14.88 3.03
C ALA A 58 -19.07 -14.56 2.13
N SER A 59 -18.92 -13.62 1.20
CA SER A 59 -19.98 -13.25 0.24
C SER A 59 -19.79 -13.88 -1.14
N GLY A 60 -19.00 -14.95 -1.26
CA GLY A 60 -18.83 -15.72 -2.49
C GLY A 60 -17.73 -15.21 -3.43
N GLN A 61 -16.87 -14.29 -2.97
CA GLN A 61 -15.71 -13.81 -3.72
C GLN A 61 -14.62 -14.89 -3.81
N THR A 62 -13.88 -14.89 -4.93
CA THR A 62 -12.72 -15.76 -5.13
C THR A 62 -11.50 -15.15 -4.44
N VAL A 63 -11.17 -15.64 -3.24
CA VAL A 63 -10.04 -15.15 -2.45
C VAL A 63 -9.18 -16.32 -2.00
N SER A 64 -7.86 -16.19 -2.18
CA SER A 64 -6.86 -17.12 -1.67
C SER A 64 -5.79 -16.38 -0.85
N GLY A 65 -5.02 -17.13 -0.06
CA GLY A 65 -3.98 -16.57 0.79
C GLY A 65 -2.63 -17.23 0.56
N ILE A 66 -1.56 -16.43 0.59
CA ILE A 66 -0.16 -16.91 0.55
C ILE A 66 0.57 -16.33 1.76
N GLN A 67 1.11 -17.18 2.62
CA GLN A 67 2.02 -16.71 3.67
C GLN A 67 3.33 -16.27 3.02
N LEU A 68 3.68 -14.99 3.16
CA LEU A 68 4.81 -14.39 2.45
C LEU A 68 5.49 -13.31 3.29
N ASP A 69 6.80 -13.43 3.48
CA ASP A 69 7.66 -12.33 3.91
C ASP A 69 8.21 -11.64 2.65
N VAL A 70 7.85 -10.39 2.43
CA VAL A 70 8.26 -9.61 1.25
C VAL A 70 9.74 -9.22 1.27
N SER A 71 10.43 -9.36 2.40
CA SER A 71 11.89 -9.14 2.49
C SER A 71 12.70 -10.27 1.86
N ASP A 72 12.07 -11.43 1.62
CA ASP A 72 12.66 -12.55 0.88
C ASP A 72 12.31 -12.46 -0.62
N SER A 73 13.26 -11.98 -1.41
CA SER A 73 13.12 -11.85 -2.87
C SER A 73 12.77 -13.16 -3.56
N ALA A 74 13.38 -14.28 -3.14
CA ALA A 74 13.13 -15.57 -3.78
C ALA A 74 11.72 -16.06 -3.50
N ALA A 75 11.23 -15.90 -2.25
CA ALA A 75 9.86 -16.22 -1.87
C ALA A 75 8.83 -15.35 -2.64
N VAL A 76 9.10 -14.05 -2.83
CA VAL A 76 8.24 -13.15 -3.61
C VAL A 76 8.13 -13.62 -5.06
N HIS A 77 9.25 -13.94 -5.70
CA HIS A 77 9.24 -14.45 -7.09
C HIS A 77 8.51 -15.79 -7.20
N ALA A 78 8.75 -16.73 -6.29
CA ALA A 78 8.06 -18.01 -6.26
C ALA A 78 6.55 -17.87 -6.06
N ALA A 79 6.12 -16.93 -5.19
CA ALA A 79 4.71 -16.65 -4.97
C ALA A 79 4.03 -16.11 -6.24
N VAL A 80 4.68 -15.17 -6.96
CA VAL A 80 4.14 -14.63 -8.22
C VAL A 80 4.12 -15.70 -9.32
N ASP A 81 5.15 -16.53 -9.42
CA ASP A 81 5.20 -17.63 -10.40
C ASP A 81 4.07 -18.62 -10.14
N GLY A 82 3.79 -18.98 -8.88
CA GLY A 82 2.66 -19.83 -8.49
C GLY A 82 1.29 -19.21 -8.82
N ILE A 83 1.12 -17.89 -8.63
CA ILE A 83 -0.11 -17.19 -9.04
C ILE A 83 -0.30 -17.28 -10.56
N VAL A 84 0.76 -17.07 -11.33
CA VAL A 84 0.70 -17.15 -12.80
C VAL A 84 0.43 -18.59 -13.26
N GLU A 85 1.02 -19.60 -12.61
CA GLU A 85 0.75 -21.01 -12.90
C GLU A 85 -0.73 -21.35 -12.64
N GLN A 86 -1.29 -20.89 -11.53
CA GLN A 86 -2.66 -21.18 -11.14
C GLN A 86 -3.71 -20.43 -11.98
N HIS A 87 -3.48 -19.15 -12.28
CA HIS A 87 -4.47 -18.27 -12.90
C HIS A 87 -4.14 -17.88 -14.35
N GLY A 88 -2.95 -18.22 -14.86
CA GLY A 88 -2.49 -17.86 -16.20
C GLY A 88 -2.07 -16.40 -16.38
N ARG A 89 -2.34 -15.53 -15.39
CA ARG A 89 -2.12 -14.08 -15.46
C ARG A 89 -2.01 -13.43 -14.09
N ILE A 90 -1.58 -12.17 -14.09
CA ILE A 90 -1.71 -11.25 -12.96
C ILE A 90 -1.95 -9.84 -13.52
N ASP A 91 -3.04 -9.19 -13.12
CA ASP A 91 -3.50 -7.93 -13.70
C ASP A 91 -3.26 -6.72 -12.80
N ILE A 92 -3.40 -6.94 -11.50
CA ILE A 92 -3.35 -5.90 -10.48
C ILE A 92 -2.40 -6.36 -9.39
N ALA A 93 -1.49 -5.47 -8.96
CA ALA A 93 -0.64 -5.74 -7.81
C ALA A 93 -0.53 -4.52 -6.90
N PHE A 94 -0.84 -4.70 -5.62
CA PHE A 94 -0.58 -3.73 -4.57
C PHE A 94 0.67 -4.13 -3.80
N ALA A 95 1.79 -3.47 -4.06
CA ALA A 95 3.02 -3.59 -3.30
C ALA A 95 2.89 -2.72 -2.04
N ASN A 96 2.19 -3.27 -1.03
CA ASN A 96 1.71 -2.51 0.12
C ASN A 96 2.38 -2.91 1.43
N ALA A 97 2.88 -4.13 1.60
CA ALA A 97 3.48 -4.59 2.85
C ALA A 97 4.44 -3.55 3.44
N GLY A 98 4.31 -3.30 4.72
CA GLY A 98 5.13 -2.31 5.42
C GLY A 98 5.02 -2.41 6.93
N ILE A 99 6.05 -1.96 7.62
CA ILE A 99 6.15 -1.90 9.07
C ILE A 99 6.51 -0.49 9.53
N ALA A 100 6.20 -0.18 10.79
CA ALA A 100 6.80 0.93 11.50
C ALA A 100 7.84 0.37 12.47
N ARG A 101 9.07 0.84 12.37
CA ARG A 101 10.18 0.45 13.24
C ARG A 101 11.14 1.64 13.40
N GLY A 102 11.90 1.63 14.50
CA GLY A 102 12.76 2.75 14.86
C GLY A 102 12.01 3.88 15.58
N ARG A 103 12.74 4.78 16.19
CA ARG A 103 12.20 5.90 16.97
C ARG A 103 12.14 7.18 16.14
N SER A 104 11.19 8.03 16.46
CA SER A 104 11.08 9.39 15.95
C SER A 104 12.26 10.25 16.42
N PRO A 105 12.78 11.19 15.62
CA PRO A 105 13.86 12.11 16.02
C PRO A 105 13.45 13.08 17.14
N LYS A 106 12.20 13.07 17.59
CA LYS A 106 11.76 13.76 18.81
C LYS A 106 12.19 13.07 20.11
N LEU A 107 12.63 11.81 19.99
CA LEU A 107 13.16 11.04 21.12
C LEU A 107 14.69 10.91 20.99
N PRO A 108 15.43 10.86 22.10
CA PRO A 108 16.89 10.75 22.05
C PRO A 108 17.37 9.58 21.19
N GLU A 109 16.76 8.41 21.34
CA GLU A 109 17.14 7.18 20.60
C GLU A 109 16.74 7.21 19.12
N GLY A 110 16.09 8.26 18.66
CA GLY A 110 15.67 8.45 17.27
C GLY A 110 16.44 9.57 16.56
N THR A 111 17.39 10.25 17.23
CA THR A 111 18.23 11.27 16.59
C THR A 111 19.18 10.63 15.57
N LEU A 112 19.75 11.44 14.68
CA LEU A 112 20.56 10.94 13.57
C LEU A 112 21.78 10.14 14.03
N ASP A 113 22.38 10.54 15.12
CA ASP A 113 23.59 9.95 15.73
C ASP A 113 23.28 8.74 16.62
N GLU A 114 22.04 8.59 17.12
CA GLU A 114 21.63 7.52 18.05
C GLU A 114 20.68 6.50 17.42
N MET A 115 20.22 6.68 16.18
CA MET A 115 19.28 5.76 15.56
C MET A 115 19.86 4.35 15.41
N SER A 116 19.04 3.34 15.69
CA SER A 116 19.41 1.94 15.53
C SER A 116 19.55 1.56 14.05
N MET A 117 20.74 1.14 13.63
CA MET A 117 20.98 0.62 12.27
C MET A 117 20.33 -0.75 12.05
N GLU A 118 20.09 -1.52 13.11
CA GLU A 118 19.31 -2.77 13.02
C GLU A 118 17.86 -2.46 12.64
N ASP A 119 17.22 -1.52 13.34
CA ASP A 119 15.86 -1.09 13.04
C ASP A 119 15.75 -0.42 11.65
N TYR A 120 16.78 0.38 11.30
CA TYR A 120 16.89 1.00 9.99
C TYR A 120 16.87 -0.06 8.87
N ASN A 121 17.76 -1.05 8.93
CA ASN A 121 17.90 -2.08 7.91
C ASN A 121 16.62 -2.93 7.84
N ALA A 122 16.09 -3.39 8.96
CA ALA A 122 14.87 -4.20 9.00
C ALA A 122 13.65 -3.46 8.40
N LEU A 123 13.57 -2.13 8.57
CA LEU A 123 12.51 -1.35 7.94
C LEU A 123 12.74 -1.19 6.44
N ILE A 124 13.97 -0.91 6.00
CA ILE A 124 14.32 -0.79 4.58
C ILE A 124 14.03 -2.10 3.84
N ASP A 125 14.36 -3.25 4.44
CA ASP A 125 14.13 -4.57 3.85
C ASP A 125 12.65 -4.81 3.53
N VAL A 126 11.75 -4.41 4.42
CA VAL A 126 10.31 -4.58 4.19
C VAL A 126 9.73 -3.45 3.35
N ASN A 127 9.96 -2.17 3.75
CA ASN A 127 9.22 -1.03 3.22
C ASN A 127 9.75 -0.53 1.86
N LEU A 128 11.00 -0.87 1.51
CA LEU A 128 11.61 -0.53 0.22
C LEU A 128 11.89 -1.78 -0.60
N HIS A 129 12.73 -2.69 -0.11
CA HIS A 129 13.11 -3.87 -0.89
C HIS A 129 11.90 -4.75 -1.19
N GLY A 130 10.99 -4.96 -0.22
CA GLY A 130 9.74 -5.71 -0.43
C GLY A 130 8.84 -5.12 -1.51
N VAL A 131 8.77 -3.79 -1.61
CA VAL A 131 8.05 -3.10 -2.70
C VAL A 131 8.73 -3.33 -4.04
N VAL A 132 10.06 -3.21 -4.09
CA VAL A 132 10.85 -3.43 -5.30
C VAL A 132 10.73 -4.87 -5.78
N TYR A 133 10.89 -5.86 -4.88
CA TYR A 133 10.78 -7.28 -5.22
C TYR A 133 9.38 -7.64 -5.73
N THR A 134 8.35 -7.15 -5.07
CA THR A 134 6.96 -7.36 -5.51
C THR A 134 6.74 -6.78 -6.90
N ALA A 135 7.11 -5.52 -7.13
CA ALA A 135 6.94 -4.87 -8.43
C ALA A 135 7.77 -5.56 -9.53
N GLN A 136 9.00 -5.98 -9.24
CA GLN A 136 9.87 -6.69 -10.18
C GLN A 136 9.27 -8.05 -10.57
N ALA A 137 8.76 -8.81 -9.59
CA ALA A 137 8.18 -10.13 -9.85
C ALA A 137 6.95 -10.03 -10.75
N VAL A 138 5.99 -9.13 -10.42
CA VAL A 138 4.74 -8.97 -11.20
C VAL A 138 4.97 -8.31 -12.56
N ALA A 139 6.00 -7.48 -12.71
CA ALA A 139 6.32 -6.85 -14.00
C ALA A 139 6.65 -7.89 -15.10
N ARG A 140 7.23 -9.05 -14.77
CA ARG A 140 7.56 -10.10 -15.74
C ARG A 140 6.35 -10.62 -16.49
N PRO A 141 5.31 -11.16 -15.82
CA PRO A 141 4.09 -11.61 -16.48
C PRO A 141 3.32 -10.44 -17.11
N MET A 142 3.20 -9.27 -16.46
CA MET A 142 2.50 -8.10 -17.00
C MET A 142 3.11 -7.59 -18.32
N LYS A 143 4.45 -7.63 -18.47
CA LYS A 143 5.12 -7.30 -19.75
C LYS A 143 4.75 -8.29 -20.86
N LYS A 144 4.65 -9.58 -20.57
CA LYS A 144 4.20 -10.60 -21.54
C LYS A 144 2.74 -10.41 -21.92
N GLN A 145 1.89 -10.04 -20.96
CA GLN A 145 0.47 -9.73 -21.17
C GLN A 145 0.24 -8.42 -21.93
N ARG A 146 1.23 -7.52 -21.96
CA ARG A 146 1.10 -6.15 -22.49
C ARG A 146 0.02 -5.34 -21.75
N SER A 147 -0.21 -5.65 -20.48
CA SER A 147 -1.18 -4.97 -19.62
C SER A 147 -0.87 -5.25 -18.14
N GLY A 148 -1.24 -4.32 -17.27
CA GLY A 148 -1.14 -4.48 -15.82
C GLY A 148 -1.23 -3.15 -15.08
N SER A 149 -1.57 -3.22 -13.79
CA SER A 149 -1.55 -2.09 -12.88
C SER A 149 -0.79 -2.45 -11.60
N ILE A 150 0.30 -1.74 -11.33
CA ILE A 150 1.08 -1.85 -10.10
C ILE A 150 0.81 -0.60 -9.25
N VAL A 151 0.37 -0.79 -8.02
CA VAL A 151 0.14 0.28 -7.05
C VAL A 151 1.08 0.08 -5.87
N THR A 152 1.95 1.05 -5.62
CA THR A 152 2.86 1.05 -4.48
C THR A 152 2.27 1.86 -3.33
N THR A 153 2.53 1.45 -2.09
CA THR A 153 2.13 2.22 -0.90
C THR A 153 3.31 3.06 -0.40
N ALA A 154 3.30 4.35 -0.76
CA ALA A 154 4.21 5.36 -0.25
C ALA A 154 3.72 5.91 1.12
N SER A 155 3.89 7.19 1.37
CA SER A 155 3.37 7.93 2.53
C SER A 155 3.53 9.43 2.27
N THR A 156 2.75 10.26 2.95
CA THR A 156 3.01 11.71 3.05
C THR A 156 4.38 12.00 3.67
N ALA A 157 4.90 11.11 4.54
CA ALA A 157 6.25 11.19 5.10
C ALA A 157 7.37 11.04 4.04
N GLY A 158 7.08 10.50 2.86
CA GLY A 158 8.01 10.46 1.72
C GLY A 158 7.95 11.71 0.84
N LEU A 159 6.94 12.57 1.02
CA LEU A 159 6.75 13.81 0.25
C LEU A 159 7.28 15.04 0.98
N ARG A 160 7.43 14.96 2.29
CA ARG A 160 8.01 16.00 3.14
C ARG A 160 8.73 15.37 4.34
N ASN A 161 9.49 16.16 5.08
CA ASN A 161 9.99 15.72 6.39
C ASN A 161 8.80 15.46 7.35
N ASP A 162 8.93 14.42 8.16
CA ASP A 162 7.94 14.08 9.18
C ASP A 162 8.65 13.79 10.51
N PRO A 163 8.56 14.71 11.48
CA PRO A 163 9.24 14.57 12.76
C PRO A 163 8.63 13.52 13.68
N PHE A 164 7.50 12.90 13.30
CA PHE A 164 6.81 11.86 14.08
C PHE A 164 7.20 10.44 13.66
N THR A 165 7.92 10.29 12.55
CA THR A 165 8.36 9.00 12.02
C THR A 165 9.88 8.85 12.07
N SER A 166 10.39 7.62 11.98
CA SER A 166 11.84 7.35 11.97
C SER A 166 12.48 7.81 10.64
N TYR A 167 13.80 8.05 10.66
CA TYR A 167 14.58 8.33 9.45
C TYR A 167 14.41 7.24 8.38
N SER A 168 14.49 5.96 8.80
CA SER A 168 14.32 4.84 7.87
C SER A 168 12.98 4.85 7.16
N TYR A 169 11.90 5.23 7.86
CA TYR A 169 10.56 5.28 7.28
C TYR A 169 10.45 6.38 6.21
N THR A 170 10.89 7.60 6.51
CA THR A 170 10.85 8.72 5.55
C THR A 170 11.72 8.43 4.33
N ILE A 171 12.92 7.89 4.54
CA ILE A 171 13.84 7.48 3.46
C ILE A 171 13.19 6.41 2.58
N ALA A 172 12.67 5.32 3.17
CA ALA A 172 12.02 4.25 2.42
C ALA A 172 10.85 4.76 1.58
N LYS A 173 9.98 5.60 2.17
CA LYS A 173 8.78 6.11 1.47
C LYS A 173 9.11 7.14 0.39
N ALA A 174 10.16 7.94 0.55
CA ALA A 174 10.70 8.81 -0.50
C ALA A 174 11.32 7.99 -1.64
N ALA A 175 12.06 6.94 -1.33
CA ALA A 175 12.62 6.03 -2.31
C ALA A 175 11.53 5.29 -3.12
N VAL A 176 10.45 4.82 -2.48
CA VAL A 176 9.28 4.20 -3.15
C VAL A 176 8.62 5.18 -4.12
N ILE A 177 8.51 6.47 -3.76
CA ILE A 177 7.96 7.50 -4.67
C ILE A 177 8.81 7.61 -5.94
N ASN A 178 10.14 7.71 -5.80
CA ASN A 178 11.00 7.83 -6.97
C ASN A 178 11.08 6.53 -7.79
N PHE A 179 11.13 5.38 -7.11
CA PHE A 179 11.02 4.06 -7.74
C PHE A 179 9.76 3.94 -8.60
N THR A 180 8.61 4.36 -8.07
CA THR A 180 7.33 4.35 -8.81
C THR A 180 7.42 5.10 -10.13
N LYS A 181 7.98 6.31 -10.12
CA LYS A 181 8.15 7.14 -11.33
C LYS A 181 9.07 6.47 -12.35
N GLN A 182 10.19 5.91 -11.88
CA GLN A 182 11.15 5.22 -12.75
C GLN A 182 10.56 3.95 -13.36
N ALA A 183 9.86 3.14 -12.54
CA ALA A 183 9.19 1.93 -13.00
C ALA A 183 8.05 2.24 -13.99
N ALA A 184 7.27 3.30 -13.75
CA ALA A 184 6.24 3.75 -14.66
C ALA A 184 6.79 4.12 -16.04
N HIS A 185 7.90 4.86 -16.07
CA HIS A 185 8.56 5.25 -17.32
C HIS A 185 9.06 4.02 -18.09
N ASP A 186 9.70 3.05 -17.42
CA ASP A 186 10.20 1.84 -18.08
C ASP A 186 9.07 0.95 -18.60
N LEU A 187 8.01 0.76 -17.79
CA LEU A 187 6.96 -0.22 -18.07
C LEU A 187 5.84 0.30 -19.00
N ALA A 188 5.76 1.63 -19.22
CA ALA A 188 4.72 2.24 -20.06
C ALA A 188 4.69 1.66 -21.49
N ARG A 189 5.84 1.42 -22.12
CA ARG A 189 5.97 0.79 -23.46
C ARG A 189 5.36 -0.63 -23.53
N TRP A 190 5.13 -1.25 -22.37
CA TRP A 190 4.53 -2.57 -22.25
C TRP A 190 3.04 -2.50 -21.88
N GLY A 191 2.45 -1.31 -21.81
CA GLY A 191 1.07 -1.13 -21.39
C GLY A 191 0.84 -1.36 -19.89
N VAL A 192 1.91 -1.37 -19.08
CA VAL A 192 1.82 -1.55 -17.63
C VAL A 192 1.90 -0.19 -16.95
N ARG A 193 0.93 0.10 -16.10
CA ARG A 193 0.87 1.32 -15.31
C ARG A 193 1.47 1.10 -13.92
N VAL A 194 2.16 2.11 -13.39
CA VAL A 194 2.71 2.07 -12.03
C VAL A 194 2.39 3.40 -11.35
N ASN A 195 1.71 3.35 -10.21
CA ASN A 195 1.31 4.54 -9.44
C ASN A 195 1.57 4.32 -7.95
N ALA A 196 1.69 5.41 -7.19
CA ALA A 196 1.82 5.38 -5.74
C ALA A 196 0.61 6.01 -5.06
N ILE A 197 0.08 5.35 -4.05
CA ILE A 197 -0.77 5.99 -3.04
C ILE A 197 0.14 6.49 -1.91
N ALA A 198 -0.06 7.73 -1.48
CA ALA A 198 0.68 8.35 -0.37
C ALA A 198 -0.29 8.67 0.78
N PRO A 199 -0.60 7.70 1.66
CA PRO A 199 -1.49 7.93 2.78
C PRO A 199 -0.89 8.92 3.79
N GLY A 200 -1.76 9.76 4.38
CA GLY A 200 -1.49 10.47 5.62
C GLY A 200 -1.80 9.63 6.85
N PRO A 201 -2.14 10.26 7.99
CA PRO A 201 -2.54 9.54 9.19
C PRO A 201 -3.86 8.79 9.00
N PHE A 202 -3.81 7.46 9.09
CA PHE A 202 -4.96 6.55 9.08
C PHE A 202 -5.01 5.71 10.34
N GLN A 203 -6.21 5.36 10.78
CA GLN A 203 -6.45 4.45 11.91
C GLN A 203 -6.07 3.02 11.51
N THR A 204 -4.79 2.67 11.65
CA THR A 204 -4.24 1.35 11.31
C THR A 204 -3.40 0.80 12.46
N HIS A 205 -3.05 -0.49 12.38
CA HIS A 205 -2.18 -1.18 13.34
C HIS A 205 -0.69 -1.13 12.98
N ILE A 206 -0.27 -0.26 12.06
CA ILE A 206 1.12 -0.20 11.61
C ILE A 206 2.12 0.09 12.76
N GLY A 207 1.65 0.76 13.81
CA GLY A 207 2.44 1.06 15.01
C GLY A 207 2.35 0.02 16.12
N GLY A 208 1.62 -1.10 15.95
CA GLY A 208 1.47 -2.13 16.98
C GLY A 208 0.12 -2.83 16.95
N LYS A 209 -0.01 -3.95 17.69
CA LYS A 209 -1.28 -4.68 17.82
C LYS A 209 -2.22 -3.93 18.78
N GLY A 210 -3.43 -3.61 18.33
CA GLY A 210 -4.46 -2.96 19.14
C GLY A 210 -5.00 -1.68 18.50
N PRO A 211 -6.08 -1.10 19.06
CA PRO A 211 -6.63 0.17 18.59
C PRO A 211 -5.64 1.31 18.83
N VAL A 212 -5.70 2.34 17.98
CA VAL A 212 -4.94 3.58 18.20
C VAL A 212 -5.37 4.19 19.52
N SER A 213 -4.40 4.51 20.43
CA SER A 213 -4.75 5.11 21.71
C SER A 213 -5.41 6.47 21.54
N PRO A 214 -6.27 6.92 22.49
CA PRO A 214 -6.88 8.24 22.42
C PRO A 214 -5.86 9.38 22.26
N GLU A 215 -4.73 9.30 22.94
CA GLU A 215 -3.65 10.29 22.89
C GLU A 215 -2.98 10.32 21.50
N ALA A 216 -2.66 9.15 20.93
CA ALA A 216 -2.12 9.04 19.59
C ALA A 216 -3.13 9.52 18.55
N ASN A 217 -4.41 9.18 18.72
CA ASN A 217 -5.47 9.65 17.82
C ASN A 217 -5.61 11.19 17.87
N ALA A 218 -5.57 11.79 19.05
CA ALA A 218 -5.62 13.25 19.22
C ALA A 218 -4.39 13.91 18.59
N MET A 219 -3.19 13.38 18.83
CA MET A 219 -1.94 13.90 18.29
C MET A 219 -1.94 13.88 16.74
N TRP A 220 -2.33 12.75 16.14
CA TRP A 220 -2.37 12.65 14.68
C TRP A 220 -3.52 13.45 14.06
N SER A 221 -4.68 13.52 14.72
CA SER A 221 -5.82 14.33 14.25
C SER A 221 -5.51 15.82 14.22
N ALA A 222 -4.69 16.30 15.17
CA ALA A 222 -4.31 17.71 15.27
C ALA A 222 -3.47 18.22 14.08
N VAL A 223 -2.79 17.33 13.35
CA VAL A 223 -1.99 17.69 12.16
C VAL A 223 -2.74 17.47 10.83
N VAL A 224 -4.01 17.07 10.91
CA VAL A 224 -4.86 16.85 9.73
C VAL A 224 -5.91 17.98 9.66
N PRO A 225 -5.95 18.80 8.59
CA PRO A 225 -6.95 19.88 8.45
C PRO A 225 -8.41 19.43 8.55
N LEU A 226 -8.75 18.20 8.13
CA LEU A 226 -10.10 17.64 8.35
C LEU A 226 -10.38 17.26 9.81
N GLY A 227 -9.45 17.51 10.76
CA GLY A 227 -9.64 17.34 12.20
C GLY A 227 -9.69 15.90 12.70
N ARG A 228 -9.35 14.92 11.88
CA ARG A 228 -9.39 13.50 12.24
C ARG A 228 -8.42 12.66 11.43
N MET A 229 -8.05 11.52 11.96
CA MET A 229 -7.40 10.47 11.15
C MET A 229 -8.37 9.88 10.11
N GLY A 230 -7.85 9.43 8.99
CA GLY A 230 -8.59 8.69 7.97
C GLY A 230 -9.03 7.31 8.48
N ASN A 231 -10.24 6.88 8.09
CA ASN A 231 -10.66 5.50 8.24
C ASN A 231 -10.08 4.68 7.07
N PRO A 232 -9.55 3.47 7.29
CA PRO A 232 -9.03 2.62 6.20
C PRO A 232 -10.01 2.40 5.04
N LYS A 233 -11.31 2.43 5.28
CA LYS A 233 -12.31 2.32 4.22
C LYS A 233 -12.30 3.49 3.24
N GLU A 234 -11.80 4.66 3.63
CA GLU A 234 -11.79 5.86 2.78
C GLU A 234 -10.76 5.79 1.66
N ILE A 235 -9.76 4.89 1.75
CA ILE A 235 -8.75 4.70 0.70
C ILE A 235 -9.24 3.85 -0.47
N ARG A 236 -10.35 3.10 -0.29
CA ARG A 236 -10.84 2.10 -1.25
C ARG A 236 -11.17 2.67 -2.61
N GLY A 237 -11.77 3.87 -2.66
CA GLY A 237 -12.11 4.52 -3.93
C GLY A 237 -10.89 4.83 -4.79
N LEU A 238 -9.82 5.36 -4.18
CA LEU A 238 -8.56 5.63 -4.87
C LEU A 238 -7.87 4.32 -5.31
N ALA A 239 -7.93 3.28 -4.48
CA ALA A 239 -7.38 1.98 -4.82
C ALA A 239 -8.06 1.39 -6.07
N LEU A 240 -9.40 1.39 -6.10
CA LEU A 240 -10.15 0.88 -7.25
C LEU A 240 -9.93 1.73 -8.51
N LEU A 241 -9.85 3.06 -8.39
CA LEU A 241 -9.51 3.97 -9.49
C LEU A 241 -8.19 3.57 -10.14
N LEU A 242 -7.14 3.38 -9.34
CA LEU A 242 -5.80 3.05 -9.85
C LEU A 242 -5.73 1.62 -10.41
N ALA A 243 -6.49 0.69 -9.85
CA ALA A 243 -6.53 -0.71 -10.28
C ALA A 243 -7.27 -0.90 -11.61
N SER A 244 -8.37 -0.17 -11.82
CA SER A 244 -9.35 -0.40 -12.88
C SER A 244 -9.08 0.39 -14.18
N PRO A 245 -9.89 0.19 -15.22
CA PRO A 245 -9.88 1.00 -16.45
C PRO A 245 -10.11 2.49 -16.23
N ALA A 246 -10.79 2.90 -15.13
CA ALA A 246 -10.94 4.31 -14.75
C ALA A 246 -9.60 5.04 -14.63
N GLY A 247 -8.54 4.34 -14.22
CA GLY A 247 -7.17 4.85 -14.15
C GLY A 247 -6.32 4.60 -15.39
N SER A 248 -6.90 4.23 -16.53
CA SER A 248 -6.14 3.77 -17.72
C SER A 248 -5.12 4.79 -18.27
N PHE A 249 -5.31 6.08 -18.03
CA PHE A 249 -4.37 7.14 -18.45
C PHE A 249 -3.52 7.66 -17.28
N MET A 250 -3.48 6.93 -16.16
CA MET A 250 -2.73 7.30 -14.94
C MET A 250 -1.53 6.39 -14.75
N THR A 251 -0.32 6.92 -14.93
CA THR A 251 0.94 6.22 -14.64
C THR A 251 2.01 7.21 -14.17
N GLY A 252 2.88 6.78 -13.24
CA GLY A 252 3.91 7.62 -12.61
C GLY A 252 3.37 8.63 -11.60
N GLY A 253 2.08 8.61 -11.32
CA GLY A 253 1.45 9.51 -10.36
C GLY A 253 1.72 9.10 -8.91
N VAL A 254 1.75 10.11 -8.03
CA VAL A 254 1.78 9.95 -6.57
C VAL A 254 0.56 10.66 -6.02
N TYR A 255 -0.33 9.93 -5.40
CA TYR A 255 -1.65 10.41 -4.99
C TYR A 255 -1.77 10.47 -3.48
N PRO A 256 -1.62 11.68 -2.88
CA PRO A 256 -1.89 11.85 -1.46
C PRO A 256 -3.36 11.60 -1.15
N ILE A 257 -3.59 10.92 -0.02
CA ILE A 257 -4.89 10.79 0.61
C ILE A 257 -4.69 10.97 2.11
N ASP A 258 -4.86 12.19 2.61
CA ASP A 258 -4.27 12.61 3.87
C ASP A 258 -5.12 13.62 4.67
N GLY A 259 -6.33 13.92 4.22
CA GLY A 259 -7.18 14.90 4.85
C GLY A 259 -6.59 16.32 4.88
N GLY A 260 -5.64 16.61 3.98
CA GLY A 260 -4.95 17.90 3.87
C GLY A 260 -3.66 17.98 4.70
N ALA A 261 -3.17 16.89 5.30
CA ALA A 261 -2.00 16.91 6.18
C ALA A 261 -0.71 17.42 5.50
N LEU A 262 -0.61 17.36 4.17
CA LEU A 262 0.50 17.95 3.40
C LEU A 262 0.41 19.47 3.23
N LEU A 263 -0.77 20.06 3.46
CA LEU A 263 -0.93 21.51 3.38
C LEU A 263 -0.23 22.14 4.58
N GLN A 264 0.77 22.97 4.31
CA GLN A 264 1.51 23.68 5.38
C GLN A 264 0.79 24.98 5.72
N GLY A 265 0.49 25.16 6.97
CA GLY A 265 -0.13 26.38 7.51
C GLY A 265 -0.65 26.16 8.92
N PRO A 266 -0.91 27.23 9.68
CA PRO A 266 -1.64 27.10 10.93
C PRO A 266 -3.03 26.55 10.63
N SER A 267 -3.51 25.66 11.50
CA SER A 267 -4.90 25.21 11.42
C SER A 267 -5.83 26.42 11.52
N LEU A 268 -6.73 26.54 10.56
CA LEU A 268 -7.78 27.57 10.67
C LEU A 268 -8.70 27.20 11.86
N PRO A 269 -9.10 28.18 12.67
CA PRO A 269 -10.08 27.93 13.71
C PRO A 269 -11.39 27.42 13.09
N PRO A 270 -12.17 26.57 13.78
CA PRO A 270 -13.48 26.20 13.31
C PRO A 270 -14.34 27.45 13.09
N PHE A 271 -15.14 27.43 12.05
CA PHE A 271 -16.17 28.46 11.85
C PHE A 271 -17.17 28.37 13.01
N GLU A 272 -17.50 29.51 13.64
CA GLU A 272 -18.57 29.63 14.64
C GLU A 272 -19.95 29.42 13.99
#